data_7a83eda7e6849b0873e48efdd9db246e
#
_entry.id   7a83eda7e6849b0873e48efdd9db246e
#
_cell.length_a   1.000
_cell.length_b   1.000
_cell.length_c   1.000
_cell.angle_alpha   90.00
_cell.angle_beta   90.00
_cell.angle_gamma   90.00
#
_symmetry.space_group_name_H-M   'P 1'
#
loop_
_entity.id
_entity.type
_entity.pdbx_description
1 polymer ?
#
loop_
_entity_poly.entity_id
_entity_poly.type
_entity_poly.pdbx_seq_one_letter_code
_entity_poly.pdbx_strand_id
1 'polypeptide(L)'
;MDNPSSSSTSVHCLVDDNYRHWFLIPAAAILTILAFLNRRRSFKTEMFKGRPGVVIPIDFLDRNRNTIVALFGAITSSILLLVGKSFHSPRNEWWFKPLFVIVICIEIAFLFYPIFGCLASHYRIIGSMLGISYSLSFFLVLNIGKYQKCRNNSLVLILKETPIFLCQLFIIGKFLIVLFKEKKNFGRLFYNESKNNSVNVKLSLTWQNMYVRNIFHPRLPPQHSKIVSCLRKIINPHKYYQYSTHTLTVLIVCSIFLFEMTVVFLILAVHGLNEMMHSDGRRNSFLEVFRSGAPVALIAAVIFSSLFCVISLLRFMKNHKNNMLRMFKGDKSFIPKGIKSSQFMIGKSLRYQSFQIGYFLWGYFSLLLMFFLTSEFFYCLKFPPLRKYIFDCLKEMSIFVVVAISAIVILLVTSVTVFRNPGLTKNVISTNNRNAYLVFSYFWFFIGLPMGILSALSRVLKAMVIGGLMLPRVDHSVLPDGFQRFDPGYISYIAYLHVQAAFRNPILRVFCQTIFDRKNGIRQWNFSPQARTRWFLALTLTRNPEILSYRKDKEKTIDNPVRTSSLEIILPSSDKTNLVV
;
A
#
# COMPACT_ATOMS: atom_id res chain seq x y z
N MET A 1 -31.06 -53.16 -1.51
CA MET A 1 -30.43 -52.57 -2.71
C MET A 1 -30.46 -51.05 -2.51
N ASP A 2 -29.46 -50.58 -1.78
CA ASP A 2 -29.36 -49.17 -1.36
C ASP A 2 -28.65 -48.39 -2.45
N ASN A 3 -29.33 -47.40 -2.98
CA ASN A 3 -28.74 -46.41 -3.88
C ASN A 3 -27.75 -45.55 -3.09
N PRO A 4 -26.50 -45.39 -3.53
CA PRO A 4 -25.60 -44.42 -2.92
C PRO A 4 -26.04 -43.02 -3.34
N SER A 5 -26.54 -42.27 -2.35
CA SER A 5 -26.78 -40.83 -2.42
C SER A 5 -25.55 -40.10 -3.01
N SER A 6 -25.79 -39.34 -4.07
CA SER A 6 -24.84 -38.41 -4.66
C SER A 6 -24.37 -37.42 -3.60
N SER A 7 -23.25 -37.70 -2.97
CA SER A 7 -22.56 -36.78 -2.09
C SER A 7 -22.11 -35.59 -2.89
N SER A 8 -22.62 -34.44 -2.52
CA SER A 8 -22.14 -33.12 -2.91
C SER A 8 -20.60 -33.08 -2.82
N THR A 9 -19.94 -33.15 -3.96
CA THR A 9 -18.49 -32.98 -4.08
C THR A 9 -18.13 -31.54 -3.71
N SER A 10 -17.96 -31.31 -2.41
CA SER A 10 -17.36 -30.08 -1.89
C SER A 10 -15.97 -29.92 -2.50
N VAL A 11 -15.75 -28.78 -3.15
CA VAL A 11 -14.51 -28.36 -3.80
C VAL A 11 -13.40 -28.11 -2.75
N HIS A 12 -13.12 -29.06 -1.89
CA HIS A 12 -12.02 -29.02 -0.94
C HIS A 12 -10.89 -29.95 -1.40
N CYS A 13 -10.16 -29.51 -2.45
CA CYS A 13 -8.83 -30.05 -2.73
C CYS A 13 -7.84 -29.55 -1.66
N LEU A 14 -7.95 -30.03 -0.45
CA LEU A 14 -6.98 -29.77 0.61
C LEU A 14 -5.74 -30.62 0.35
N VAL A 15 -4.67 -29.99 -0.07
CA VAL A 15 -3.35 -30.62 -0.15
C VAL A 15 -2.92 -30.99 1.26
N ASP A 16 -2.44 -32.23 1.43
CA ASP A 16 -1.92 -32.72 2.71
C ASP A 16 -0.78 -31.80 3.18
N ASP A 17 -0.90 -31.20 4.36
CA ASP A 17 0.06 -30.21 4.86
C ASP A 17 1.39 -30.84 5.33
N ASN A 18 1.46 -32.17 5.39
CA ASN A 18 2.61 -32.91 5.91
C ASN A 18 3.90 -32.62 5.14
N TYR A 19 3.84 -32.31 3.83
CA TYR A 19 5.03 -31.98 3.05
C TYR A 19 5.78 -30.74 3.58
N ARG A 20 5.10 -29.80 4.24
CA ARG A 20 5.72 -28.57 4.78
C ARG A 20 6.69 -28.91 5.90
N HIS A 21 6.29 -29.81 6.78
CA HIS A 21 7.12 -30.22 7.90
C HIS A 21 8.42 -30.89 7.41
N TRP A 22 8.35 -31.70 6.34
CA TRP A 22 9.54 -32.28 5.74
C TRP A 22 10.50 -31.26 5.15
N PHE A 23 10.00 -30.16 4.57
CA PHE A 23 10.85 -29.10 4.03
C PHE A 23 11.54 -28.24 5.11
N LEU A 24 11.16 -28.33 6.37
CA LEU A 24 11.85 -27.62 7.47
C LEU A 24 13.28 -28.15 7.66
N ILE A 25 13.51 -29.45 7.44
CA ILE A 25 14.85 -30.05 7.58
C ILE A 25 15.85 -29.48 6.56
N PRO A 26 15.60 -29.53 5.24
CA PRO A 26 16.49 -28.92 4.27
C PRO A 26 16.58 -27.41 4.41
N ALA A 27 15.51 -26.73 4.86
CA ALA A 27 15.55 -25.31 5.17
C ALA A 27 16.55 -25.00 6.27
N ALA A 28 16.53 -25.74 7.37
CA ALA A 28 17.48 -25.61 8.48
C ALA A 28 18.92 -25.88 8.03
N ALA A 29 19.14 -26.92 7.23
CA ALA A 29 20.45 -27.27 6.70
C ALA A 29 21.05 -26.14 5.83
N ILE A 30 20.25 -25.59 4.90
CA ILE A 30 20.68 -24.49 4.05
C ILE A 30 20.97 -23.23 4.88
N LEU A 31 20.13 -22.91 5.86
CA LEU A 31 20.35 -21.74 6.73
C LEU A 31 21.61 -21.86 7.55
N THR A 32 21.92 -23.04 8.08
CA THR A 32 23.17 -23.28 8.82
C THR A 32 24.38 -23.12 7.91
N ILE A 33 24.36 -23.67 6.70
CA ILE A 33 25.44 -23.50 5.70
C ILE A 33 25.65 -22.02 5.39
N LEU A 34 24.57 -21.28 5.09
CA LEU A 34 24.65 -19.85 4.79
C LEU A 34 25.12 -19.02 5.98
N ALA A 35 24.74 -19.37 7.21
CA ALA A 35 25.20 -18.71 8.41
C ALA A 35 26.70 -18.88 8.63
N PHE A 36 27.24 -20.09 8.42
CA PHE A 36 28.68 -20.35 8.52
C PHE A 36 29.49 -19.70 7.38
N LEU A 37 28.90 -19.50 6.21
CA LEU A 37 29.54 -18.76 5.12
C LEU A 37 29.62 -17.26 5.40
N ASN A 38 28.66 -16.68 6.12
CA ASN A 38 28.63 -15.25 6.43
C ASN A 38 29.45 -14.92 7.69
N ARG A 39 30.04 -13.71 7.72
CA ARG A 39 30.75 -13.17 8.89
C ARG A 39 29.89 -12.10 9.58
N ARG A 40 29.93 -12.08 10.90
CA ARG A 40 29.35 -11.00 11.73
C ARG A 40 30.13 -9.71 11.50
N ARG A 41 29.42 -8.58 11.44
CA ARG A 41 30.04 -7.27 11.19
C ARG A 41 30.16 -6.40 12.45
N SER A 42 29.36 -6.62 13.48
CA SER A 42 29.23 -5.67 14.58
C SER A 42 29.14 -6.26 16.00
N PHE A 43 28.86 -7.57 16.17
CA PHE A 43 28.66 -8.15 17.50
C PHE A 43 29.49 -9.43 17.67
N LYS A 44 30.30 -9.52 18.76
CA LYS A 44 31.14 -10.68 19.10
C LYS A 44 31.96 -11.19 17.90
N THR A 45 32.70 -10.27 17.24
CA THR A 45 33.51 -10.58 16.05
C THR A 45 34.71 -11.47 16.36
N GLU A 46 35.11 -11.58 17.62
CA GLU A 46 36.28 -12.37 18.07
C GLU A 46 35.98 -13.87 18.17
N MET A 47 34.71 -14.24 18.49
CA MET A 47 34.34 -15.64 18.61
C MET A 47 34.29 -16.30 17.21
N PHE A 48 35.01 -17.42 17.04
CA PHE A 48 35.09 -18.21 15.80
C PHE A 48 35.41 -17.36 14.54
N LYS A 49 36.23 -16.32 14.67
CA LYS A 49 36.54 -15.36 13.58
C LYS A 49 35.27 -14.70 13.02
N GLY A 50 34.29 -14.44 13.88
CA GLY A 50 33.02 -13.81 13.51
C GLY A 50 31.98 -14.72 12.82
N ARG A 51 32.14 -16.04 12.88
CA ARG A 51 31.15 -17.01 12.36
C ARG A 51 30.41 -17.69 13.53
N PRO A 52 29.12 -18.11 13.33
CA PRO A 52 28.25 -17.90 12.18
C PRO A 52 27.74 -16.45 12.10
N GLY A 53 27.53 -15.93 10.90
CA GLY A 53 26.93 -14.62 10.64
C GLY A 53 25.43 -14.71 10.41
N VAL A 54 24.73 -13.55 10.54
CA VAL A 54 23.29 -13.46 10.24
C VAL A 54 23.11 -13.18 8.75
N VAL A 55 22.25 -13.96 8.11
CA VAL A 55 21.85 -13.73 6.73
C VAL A 55 20.70 -12.72 6.72
N ILE A 56 20.90 -11.55 6.09
CA ILE A 56 19.87 -10.50 6.03
C ILE A 56 19.05 -10.70 4.75
N PRO A 57 17.75 -11.05 4.86
CA PRO A 57 16.93 -11.38 3.69
C PRO A 57 16.59 -10.15 2.84
N ILE A 58 16.40 -8.99 3.48
CA ILE A 58 15.99 -7.74 2.81
C ILE A 58 16.85 -6.61 3.36
N ASP A 59 17.42 -5.79 2.46
CA ASP A 59 18.24 -4.63 2.83
C ASP A 59 17.55 -3.30 2.45
N PHE A 60 17.98 -2.21 3.08
CA PHE A 60 17.52 -0.86 2.73
C PHE A 60 18.10 -0.34 1.40
N LEU A 61 19.07 -1.04 0.81
CA LEU A 61 19.69 -0.66 -0.45
C LEU A 61 18.90 -1.15 -1.66
N ASP A 62 17.86 -1.96 -1.43
CA ASP A 62 17.01 -2.58 -2.46
C ASP A 62 17.83 -3.38 -3.53
N ARG A 63 18.90 -4.03 -3.10
CA ARG A 63 19.59 -5.00 -3.93
C ARG A 63 18.61 -6.11 -4.31
N ASN A 64 18.67 -6.63 -5.49
CA ASN A 64 17.78 -7.72 -5.95
C ASN A 64 16.25 -7.45 -5.75
N ARG A 65 15.84 -6.17 -5.71
CA ARG A 65 14.45 -5.73 -5.43
C ARG A 65 13.40 -6.56 -6.18
N ASN A 66 13.53 -6.66 -7.52
CA ASN A 66 12.54 -7.33 -8.35
C ASN A 66 12.42 -8.84 -8.03
N THR A 67 13.55 -9.47 -7.68
CA THR A 67 13.56 -10.89 -7.31
C THR A 67 12.92 -11.12 -5.95
N ILE A 68 13.19 -10.24 -4.98
CA ILE A 68 12.56 -10.29 -3.65
C ILE A 68 11.04 -10.08 -3.76
N VAL A 69 10.61 -9.12 -4.59
CA VAL A 69 9.19 -8.86 -4.84
C VAL A 69 8.50 -10.06 -5.48
N ALA A 70 9.12 -10.70 -6.48
CA ALA A 70 8.59 -11.93 -7.08
C ALA A 70 8.52 -13.09 -6.07
N LEU A 71 9.49 -13.19 -5.16
CA LEU A 71 9.47 -14.22 -4.11
C LEU A 71 8.28 -14.03 -3.16
N PHE A 72 7.97 -12.80 -2.76
CA PHE A 72 6.75 -12.53 -1.99
C PHE A 72 5.48 -12.84 -2.79
N GLY A 73 5.49 -12.62 -4.11
CA GLY A 73 4.41 -13.05 -4.98
C GLY A 73 4.22 -14.58 -4.96
N ALA A 74 5.31 -15.34 -5.02
CA ALA A 74 5.27 -16.81 -4.94
C ALA A 74 4.78 -17.34 -3.57
N ILE A 75 4.94 -16.56 -2.50
CA ILE A 75 4.49 -16.91 -1.14
C ILE A 75 3.01 -16.58 -0.92
N THR A 76 2.36 -15.82 -1.81
CA THR A 76 1.00 -15.30 -1.58
C THR A 76 0.00 -16.41 -1.28
N SER A 77 0.06 -17.57 -1.95
CA SER A 77 -0.81 -18.72 -1.63
C SER A 77 -0.64 -19.21 -0.19
N SER A 78 0.59 -19.22 0.32
CA SER A 78 0.86 -19.61 1.71
C SER A 78 0.33 -18.57 2.71
N ILE A 79 0.34 -17.28 2.36
CA ILE A 79 -0.27 -16.22 3.16
C ILE A 79 -1.79 -16.38 3.21
N LEU A 80 -2.44 -16.68 2.08
CA LEU A 80 -3.88 -16.93 2.02
C LEU A 80 -4.28 -18.15 2.83
N LEU A 81 -3.50 -19.21 2.76
CA LEU A 81 -3.71 -20.41 3.54
C LEU A 81 -3.60 -20.16 5.05
N LEU A 82 -2.68 -19.28 5.46
CA LEU A 82 -2.56 -18.83 6.84
C LEU A 82 -3.83 -18.11 7.31
N VAL A 83 -4.40 -17.24 6.49
CA VAL A 83 -5.67 -16.57 6.78
C VAL A 83 -6.79 -17.62 6.94
N GLY A 84 -6.92 -18.58 6.02
CA GLY A 84 -7.92 -19.66 6.10
C GLY A 84 -7.78 -20.50 7.37
N LYS A 85 -6.55 -20.91 7.74
CA LYS A 85 -6.28 -21.67 8.96
C LYS A 85 -6.52 -20.89 10.26
N SER A 86 -6.45 -19.56 10.22
CA SER A 86 -6.80 -18.74 11.39
C SER A 86 -8.24 -18.92 11.83
N PHE A 87 -9.14 -19.28 10.90
CA PHE A 87 -10.54 -19.55 11.19
C PHE A 87 -10.83 -21.01 11.53
N HIS A 88 -9.99 -21.96 11.09
CA HIS A 88 -10.17 -23.40 11.26
C HIS A 88 -9.04 -23.97 12.12
N SER A 89 -9.18 -23.88 13.44
CA SER A 89 -8.25 -24.53 14.38
C SER A 89 -8.72 -25.96 14.69
N PRO A 90 -7.81 -26.94 14.81
CA PRO A 90 -8.16 -28.32 15.13
C PRO A 90 -8.74 -28.50 16.54
N ARG A 91 -8.54 -27.57 17.45
CA ARG A 91 -9.11 -27.54 18.79
C ARG A 91 -9.94 -26.30 19.02
N ASN A 92 -11.09 -26.43 19.67
CA ASN A 92 -12.01 -25.33 19.93
C ASN A 92 -11.61 -24.44 21.12
N GLU A 93 -10.55 -24.76 21.84
CA GLU A 93 -10.08 -23.97 22.98
C GLU A 93 -9.59 -22.58 22.53
N TRP A 94 -10.13 -21.53 23.14
CA TRP A 94 -9.91 -20.14 22.76
C TRP A 94 -8.43 -19.70 22.82
N TRP A 95 -7.66 -20.24 23.77
CA TRP A 95 -6.23 -19.93 23.96
C TRP A 95 -5.32 -20.67 22.95
N PHE A 96 -5.74 -21.82 22.45
CA PHE A 96 -4.97 -22.62 21.50
C PHE A 96 -4.94 -21.98 20.10
N LYS A 97 -6.05 -21.35 19.68
CA LYS A 97 -6.15 -20.74 18.35
C LYS A 97 -5.05 -19.70 18.05
N PRO A 98 -4.81 -18.67 18.89
CA PRO A 98 -3.76 -17.69 18.61
C PRO A 98 -2.36 -18.29 18.64
N LEU A 99 -2.08 -19.24 19.53
CA LEU A 99 -0.81 -19.95 19.59
C LEU A 99 -0.55 -20.75 18.31
N PHE A 100 -1.55 -21.48 17.84
CA PHE A 100 -1.50 -22.26 16.60
C PHE A 100 -1.20 -21.36 15.39
N VAL A 101 -1.85 -20.21 15.28
CA VAL A 101 -1.59 -19.24 14.21
C VAL A 101 -0.15 -18.73 14.26
N ILE A 102 0.37 -18.40 15.45
CA ILE A 102 1.76 -17.95 15.61
C ILE A 102 2.75 -19.03 15.15
N VAL A 103 2.53 -20.27 15.54
CA VAL A 103 3.39 -21.39 15.14
C VAL A 103 3.41 -21.56 13.62
N ILE A 104 2.24 -21.52 12.95
CA ILE A 104 2.16 -21.61 11.49
C ILE A 104 2.86 -20.41 10.82
N CYS A 105 2.74 -19.20 11.38
CA CYS A 105 3.43 -18.03 10.86
C CYS A 105 4.96 -18.20 10.89
N ILE A 106 5.49 -18.73 12.00
CA ILE A 106 6.92 -19.00 12.17
C ILE A 106 7.35 -20.10 11.20
N GLU A 107 6.57 -21.18 11.08
CA GLU A 107 6.83 -22.28 10.16
C GLU A 107 6.94 -21.78 8.70
N ILE A 108 5.95 -21.03 8.23
CA ILE A 108 5.97 -20.46 6.87
C ILE A 108 7.15 -19.52 6.68
N ALA A 109 7.42 -18.64 7.66
CA ALA A 109 8.56 -17.73 7.59
C ALA A 109 9.89 -18.50 7.47
N PHE A 110 10.06 -19.56 8.26
CA PHE A 110 11.25 -20.40 8.25
C PHE A 110 11.40 -21.19 6.95
N LEU A 111 10.31 -21.66 6.40
CA LEU A 111 10.26 -22.44 5.14
C LEU A 111 10.76 -21.62 3.94
N PHE A 112 10.41 -20.34 3.84
CA PHE A 112 10.82 -19.49 2.72
C PHE A 112 12.14 -18.75 2.96
N TYR A 113 12.61 -18.66 4.20
CA TYR A 113 13.84 -17.95 4.55
C TYR A 113 15.08 -18.38 3.75
N PRO A 114 15.30 -19.70 3.45
CA PRO A 114 16.45 -20.15 2.66
C PRO A 114 16.56 -19.50 1.29
N ILE A 115 15.42 -19.31 0.59
CA ILE A 115 15.41 -18.71 -0.75
C ILE A 115 15.86 -17.24 -0.67
N PHE A 116 15.36 -16.48 0.33
CA PHE A 116 15.83 -15.11 0.59
C PHE A 116 17.32 -15.08 0.97
N GLY A 117 17.74 -16.02 1.80
CA GLY A 117 19.13 -16.15 2.23
C GLY A 117 20.08 -16.44 1.08
N CYS A 118 19.70 -17.34 0.18
CA CYS A 118 20.46 -17.66 -1.03
C CYS A 118 20.63 -16.44 -1.95
N LEU A 119 19.57 -15.62 -2.11
CA LEU A 119 19.63 -14.38 -2.90
C LEU A 119 20.52 -13.31 -2.26
N ALA A 120 20.57 -13.26 -0.93
CA ALA A 120 21.34 -12.30 -0.17
C ALA A 120 22.80 -12.74 0.08
N SER A 121 23.13 -14.01 -0.20
CA SER A 121 24.46 -14.58 0.07
C SER A 121 25.57 -13.83 -0.68
N HIS A 122 26.70 -13.64 0.02
CA HIS A 122 27.92 -13.08 -0.55
C HIS A 122 28.54 -14.06 -1.58
N TYR A 123 28.46 -15.36 -1.31
CA TYR A 123 28.92 -16.44 -2.20
C TYR A 123 27.85 -16.79 -3.23
N ARG A 124 27.82 -16.02 -4.32
CA ARG A 124 26.73 -16.08 -5.32
C ARG A 124 26.57 -17.43 -5.98
N ILE A 125 27.67 -18.17 -6.23
CA ILE A 125 27.62 -19.51 -6.86
C ILE A 125 26.94 -20.49 -5.91
N ILE A 126 27.42 -20.62 -4.67
CA ILE A 126 26.86 -21.53 -3.66
C ILE A 126 25.41 -21.18 -3.36
N GLY A 127 25.12 -19.87 -3.16
CA GLY A 127 23.76 -19.40 -2.95
C GLY A 127 22.84 -19.72 -4.13
N SER A 128 23.30 -19.56 -5.38
CA SER A 128 22.48 -19.90 -6.55
C SER A 128 22.25 -21.40 -6.69
N MET A 129 23.26 -22.25 -6.45
CA MET A 129 23.09 -23.72 -6.50
C MET A 129 22.10 -24.21 -5.46
N LEU A 130 22.27 -23.80 -4.19
CA LEU A 130 21.34 -24.14 -3.10
C LEU A 130 19.94 -23.55 -3.36
N GLY A 131 19.86 -22.32 -3.87
CA GLY A 131 18.60 -21.67 -4.21
C GLY A 131 17.85 -22.38 -5.34
N ILE A 132 18.54 -22.86 -6.38
CA ILE A 132 17.93 -23.65 -7.47
C ILE A 132 17.42 -24.96 -6.93
N SER A 133 18.26 -25.74 -6.25
CA SER A 133 17.88 -27.06 -5.75
C SER A 133 16.66 -26.99 -4.82
N TYR A 134 16.67 -26.04 -3.88
CA TYR A 134 15.58 -25.88 -2.94
C TYR A 134 14.29 -25.33 -3.59
N SER A 135 14.39 -24.29 -4.43
CA SER A 135 13.21 -23.71 -5.08
C SER A 135 12.59 -24.64 -6.10
N LEU A 136 13.41 -25.44 -6.82
CA LEU A 136 12.92 -26.41 -7.78
C LEU A 136 12.23 -27.60 -7.09
N SER A 137 12.83 -28.17 -6.03
CA SER A 137 12.24 -29.27 -5.27
C SER A 137 10.92 -28.83 -4.61
N PHE A 138 10.89 -27.64 -4.03
CA PHE A 138 9.68 -27.08 -3.43
C PHE A 138 8.58 -26.82 -4.47
N PHE A 139 8.94 -26.29 -5.64
CA PHE A 139 8.02 -26.09 -6.76
C PHE A 139 7.44 -27.40 -7.28
N LEU A 140 8.27 -28.43 -7.47
CA LEU A 140 7.83 -29.73 -7.98
C LEU A 140 6.88 -30.42 -6.98
N VAL A 141 7.25 -30.50 -5.71
CA VAL A 141 6.43 -31.17 -4.69
C VAL A 141 5.09 -30.48 -4.51
N LEU A 142 5.06 -29.14 -4.46
CA LEU A 142 3.81 -28.39 -4.35
C LEU A 142 2.88 -28.64 -5.54
N ASN A 143 3.41 -28.59 -6.74
CA ASN A 143 2.57 -28.64 -7.94
C ASN A 143 2.14 -30.06 -8.28
N ILE A 144 3.05 -31.04 -8.16
CA ILE A 144 2.69 -32.45 -8.39
C ILE A 144 1.65 -32.90 -7.37
N GLY A 145 1.83 -32.57 -6.08
CA GLY A 145 0.89 -32.94 -5.02
C GLY A 145 -0.50 -32.33 -5.25
N LYS A 146 -0.56 -31.03 -5.66
CA LYS A 146 -1.84 -30.38 -5.97
C LYS A 146 -2.51 -30.98 -7.21
N TYR A 147 -1.73 -31.23 -8.27
CA TYR A 147 -2.27 -31.75 -9.53
C TYR A 147 -2.81 -33.17 -9.39
N GLN A 148 -2.12 -34.05 -8.66
CA GLN A 148 -2.58 -35.44 -8.42
C GLN A 148 -3.89 -35.50 -7.64
N LYS A 149 -4.06 -34.64 -6.62
CA LYS A 149 -5.27 -34.59 -5.79
C LYS A 149 -6.47 -33.94 -6.47
N CYS A 150 -6.22 -32.96 -7.35
CA CYS A 150 -7.28 -32.14 -7.95
C CYS A 150 -7.50 -32.43 -9.44
N ARG A 151 -7.32 -33.69 -9.87
CA ARG A 151 -7.38 -34.08 -11.28
C ARG A 151 -8.68 -33.69 -12.00
N ASN A 152 -9.82 -33.72 -11.32
CA ASN A 152 -11.12 -33.38 -11.92
C ASN A 152 -11.32 -31.86 -12.16
N ASN A 153 -10.63 -30.99 -11.42
CA ASN A 153 -10.75 -29.55 -11.52
C ASN A 153 -9.41 -28.87 -11.87
N SER A 154 -8.55 -29.57 -12.61
CA SER A 154 -7.18 -29.16 -12.92
C SER A 154 -7.10 -27.80 -13.63
N LEU A 155 -8.01 -27.50 -14.54
CA LEU A 155 -7.99 -26.25 -15.34
C LEU A 155 -8.27 -25.02 -14.47
N VAL A 156 -9.23 -25.13 -13.57
CA VAL A 156 -9.57 -24.06 -12.60
C VAL A 156 -8.42 -23.80 -11.66
N LEU A 157 -7.79 -24.87 -11.15
CA LEU A 157 -6.64 -24.76 -10.26
C LEU A 157 -5.45 -24.10 -10.95
N ILE A 158 -5.14 -24.49 -12.19
CA ILE A 158 -4.06 -23.90 -12.99
C ILE A 158 -4.34 -22.41 -13.23
N LEU A 159 -5.57 -22.04 -13.61
CA LEU A 159 -5.92 -20.65 -13.85
C LEU A 159 -5.74 -19.80 -12.59
N LYS A 160 -6.23 -20.27 -11.44
CA LYS A 160 -6.12 -19.58 -10.16
C LYS A 160 -4.65 -19.35 -9.76
N GLU A 161 -3.79 -20.36 -9.93
CA GLU A 161 -2.40 -20.30 -9.47
C GLU A 161 -1.40 -19.76 -10.50
N THR A 162 -1.87 -19.42 -11.71
CA THR A 162 -1.00 -18.90 -12.80
C THR A 162 -0.05 -17.79 -12.36
N PRO A 163 -0.45 -16.71 -11.62
CA PRO A 163 0.48 -15.66 -11.23
C PRO A 163 1.58 -16.15 -10.29
N ILE A 164 1.27 -17.11 -9.42
CA ILE A 164 2.23 -17.71 -8.48
C ILE A 164 3.24 -18.54 -9.24
N PHE A 165 2.80 -19.37 -10.20
CA PHE A 165 3.67 -20.12 -11.09
C PHE A 165 4.66 -19.24 -11.83
N LEU A 166 4.17 -18.12 -12.39
CA LEU A 166 5.03 -17.16 -13.09
C LEU A 166 6.09 -16.57 -12.16
N CYS A 167 5.73 -16.24 -10.91
CA CYS A 167 6.67 -15.77 -9.91
C CYS A 167 7.73 -16.83 -9.57
N GLN A 168 7.33 -18.08 -9.39
CA GLN A 168 8.24 -19.20 -9.09
C GLN A 168 9.22 -19.46 -10.25
N LEU A 169 8.72 -19.51 -11.48
CA LEU A 169 9.55 -19.65 -12.69
C LEU A 169 10.55 -18.50 -12.83
N PHE A 170 10.11 -17.27 -12.55
CA PHE A 170 11.00 -16.11 -12.57
C PHE A 170 12.14 -16.23 -11.55
N ILE A 171 11.87 -16.74 -10.35
CA ILE A 171 12.87 -16.93 -9.30
C ILE A 171 13.90 -17.97 -9.73
N ILE A 172 13.44 -19.13 -10.22
CA ILE A 172 14.31 -20.21 -10.72
C ILE A 172 15.18 -19.69 -11.88
N GLY A 173 14.56 -19.02 -12.86
CA GLY A 173 15.27 -18.40 -13.98
C GLY A 173 16.31 -17.37 -13.54
N LYS A 174 16.00 -16.59 -12.49
CA LYS A 174 16.95 -15.63 -11.95
C LYS A 174 18.16 -16.28 -11.28
N PHE A 175 17.96 -17.35 -10.52
CA PHE A 175 19.06 -18.13 -9.96
C PHE A 175 19.94 -18.74 -11.07
N LEU A 176 19.33 -19.29 -12.12
CA LEU A 176 20.07 -19.83 -13.28
C LEU A 176 20.90 -18.75 -13.95
N ILE A 177 20.32 -17.57 -14.22
CA ILE A 177 21.07 -16.45 -14.83
C ILE A 177 22.26 -16.04 -13.95
N VAL A 178 22.09 -15.97 -12.64
CA VAL A 178 23.18 -15.63 -11.70
C VAL A 178 24.25 -16.71 -11.76
N LEU A 179 23.87 -17.99 -11.75
CA LEU A 179 24.81 -19.12 -11.81
C LEU A 179 25.64 -19.09 -13.11
N PHE A 180 25.02 -18.94 -14.28
CA PHE A 180 25.72 -18.87 -15.57
C PHE A 180 26.62 -17.66 -15.68
N LYS A 181 26.19 -16.51 -15.18
CA LYS A 181 26.98 -15.27 -15.17
C LYS A 181 28.25 -15.41 -14.32
N GLU A 182 28.10 -15.98 -13.12
CA GLU A 182 29.23 -16.16 -12.22
C GLU A 182 30.15 -17.33 -12.65
N LYS A 183 29.64 -18.40 -13.28
CA LYS A 183 30.46 -19.47 -13.86
C LYS A 183 31.41 -18.94 -14.93
N LYS A 184 30.97 -17.97 -15.74
CA LYS A 184 31.82 -17.30 -16.73
C LYS A 184 32.96 -16.50 -16.09
N ASN A 185 32.79 -16.06 -14.82
CA ASN A 185 33.79 -15.30 -14.07
C ASN A 185 34.60 -16.16 -13.08
N PHE A 186 34.39 -17.48 -13.05
CA PHE A 186 34.97 -18.40 -12.05
C PHE A 186 36.51 -18.37 -12.00
N GLY A 187 37.16 -18.25 -13.14
CA GLY A 187 38.62 -18.12 -13.21
C GLY A 187 39.20 -16.84 -12.59
N ARG A 188 38.35 -15.81 -12.35
CA ARG A 188 38.76 -14.54 -11.74
C ARG A 188 38.52 -14.49 -10.23
N LEU A 189 37.69 -15.38 -9.68
CA LEU A 189 37.26 -15.32 -8.28
C LEU A 189 38.35 -15.71 -7.28
N PHE A 190 39.20 -16.69 -7.63
CA PHE A 190 40.31 -17.07 -6.77
C PHE A 190 41.46 -16.06 -6.76
N TYR A 191 41.58 -15.25 -7.81
CA TYR A 191 42.63 -14.22 -7.91
C TYR A 191 42.27 -12.90 -7.21
N ASN A 192 40.98 -12.57 -7.10
CA ASN A 192 40.52 -11.26 -6.57
C ASN A 192 40.26 -11.22 -5.06
N GLU A 193 40.29 -12.33 -4.34
CA GLU A 193 40.07 -12.32 -2.89
C GLU A 193 41.21 -11.63 -2.10
N SER A 194 42.42 -11.65 -2.68
CA SER A 194 43.62 -11.00 -2.09
C SER A 194 43.69 -9.48 -2.34
N LYS A 195 43.02 -8.94 -3.34
CA LYS A 195 43.15 -7.52 -3.74
C LYS A 195 41.96 -6.62 -3.40
N ASN A 196 40.85 -7.16 -2.94
CA ASN A 196 39.60 -6.41 -2.71
C ASN A 196 39.25 -6.18 -1.24
N ASN A 197 40.25 -5.89 -0.40
CA ASN A 197 39.96 -5.30 0.92
C ASN A 197 39.57 -3.81 0.86
N SER A 198 39.65 -3.16 -0.30
CA SER A 198 38.98 -1.90 -0.59
C SER A 198 37.66 -2.20 -1.30
N VAL A 199 36.61 -2.43 -0.54
CA VAL A 199 35.26 -2.49 -1.06
C VAL A 199 34.93 -1.13 -1.67
N ASN A 200 35.26 -0.94 -2.94
CA ASN A 200 34.68 0.11 -3.76
C ASN A 200 33.20 -0.21 -3.91
N VAL A 201 32.42 0.04 -2.86
CA VAL A 201 30.96 0.06 -2.91
C VAL A 201 30.58 1.28 -3.74
N LYS A 202 30.76 1.14 -5.04
CA LYS A 202 30.17 2.06 -6.01
C LYS A 202 28.68 1.83 -5.93
N LEU A 203 28.04 2.44 -4.92
CA LEU A 203 26.60 2.45 -4.84
C LEU A 203 26.10 3.05 -6.15
N SER A 204 25.41 2.24 -6.94
CA SER A 204 24.74 2.72 -8.15
C SER A 204 23.55 3.59 -7.72
N LEU A 205 23.83 4.82 -7.32
CA LEU A 205 22.84 5.83 -6.88
C LEU A 205 22.18 6.51 -8.09
N THR A 206 21.68 5.71 -9.05
CA THR A 206 21.20 6.24 -10.32
C THR A 206 19.99 7.18 -10.15
N TRP A 207 18.95 6.75 -9.45
CA TRP A 207 17.76 7.59 -9.25
C TRP A 207 17.98 8.67 -8.20
N GLN A 208 18.80 8.39 -7.17
CA GLN A 208 19.13 9.36 -6.12
C GLN A 208 19.89 10.56 -6.70
N ASN A 209 20.91 10.29 -7.54
CA ASN A 209 21.64 11.33 -8.23
C ASN A 209 20.73 12.15 -9.17
N MET A 210 19.81 11.50 -9.88
CA MET A 210 18.82 12.19 -10.71
C MET A 210 17.87 13.06 -9.89
N TYR A 211 17.43 12.57 -8.73
CA TYR A 211 16.56 13.31 -7.81
C TYR A 211 17.26 14.58 -7.30
N VAL A 212 18.49 14.44 -6.77
CA VAL A 212 19.28 15.56 -6.26
C VAL A 212 19.57 16.58 -7.38
N ARG A 213 19.98 16.10 -8.57
CA ARG A 213 20.20 16.96 -9.72
C ARG A 213 18.94 17.75 -10.12
N ASN A 214 17.77 17.13 -10.02
CA ASN A 214 16.51 17.80 -10.35
C ASN A 214 16.10 18.85 -9.31
N ILE A 215 16.56 18.75 -8.06
CA ILE A 215 16.34 19.78 -7.04
C ILE A 215 17.14 21.06 -7.41
N PHE A 216 18.40 20.90 -7.80
CA PHE A 216 19.27 22.03 -8.13
C PHE A 216 19.05 22.61 -9.53
N HIS A 217 18.65 21.77 -10.48
CA HIS A 217 18.35 22.16 -11.87
C HIS A 217 16.99 21.57 -12.26
N PRO A 218 15.88 22.19 -11.84
CA PRO A 218 14.56 21.71 -12.19
C PRO A 218 14.36 21.84 -13.71
N ARG A 219 14.04 20.73 -14.35
CA ARG A 219 13.67 20.72 -15.78
C ARG A 219 12.20 21.06 -15.90
N LEU A 220 11.86 21.97 -16.80
CA LEU A 220 10.48 22.24 -17.15
C LEU A 220 9.82 20.94 -17.66
N PRO A 221 8.60 20.62 -17.21
CA PRO A 221 7.89 19.47 -17.73
C PRO A 221 7.62 19.70 -19.22
N PRO A 222 7.82 18.67 -20.08
CA PRO A 222 7.47 18.78 -21.48
C PRO A 222 5.98 19.07 -21.62
N GLN A 223 5.63 20.06 -22.43
CA GLN A 223 4.24 20.37 -22.76
C GLN A 223 3.68 19.24 -23.64
N HIS A 224 2.89 18.36 -23.04
CA HIS A 224 2.16 17.29 -23.75
C HIS A 224 0.65 17.41 -23.46
N SER A 225 -0.15 16.96 -24.40
CA SER A 225 -1.61 16.90 -24.22
C SER A 225 -1.99 16.15 -22.94
N LYS A 226 -3.04 16.59 -22.23
CA LYS A 226 -3.43 16.10 -20.90
C LYS A 226 -3.64 14.57 -20.85
N ILE A 227 -4.21 13.97 -21.90
CA ILE A 227 -4.50 12.53 -21.97
C ILE A 227 -3.22 11.69 -22.10
N VAL A 228 -2.32 12.06 -23.03
CA VAL A 228 -1.04 11.38 -23.24
C VAL A 228 -0.13 11.52 -22.00
N SER A 229 -0.20 12.66 -21.31
CA SER A 229 0.55 12.86 -20.08
C SER A 229 0.05 11.99 -18.93
N CYS A 230 -1.25 11.68 -18.86
CA CYS A 230 -1.83 10.83 -17.82
C CYS A 230 -1.40 9.36 -18.01
N LEU A 231 -1.54 8.81 -19.20
CA LEU A 231 -1.10 7.45 -19.54
C LEU A 231 0.42 7.28 -19.39
N ARG A 232 1.19 8.26 -19.85
CA ARG A 232 2.66 8.25 -19.71
C ARG A 232 3.12 8.35 -18.25
N LYS A 233 2.37 9.05 -17.37
CA LYS A 233 2.63 9.11 -15.93
C LYS A 233 2.39 7.79 -15.23
N ILE A 234 1.47 6.96 -15.74
CA ILE A 234 1.18 5.62 -15.19
C ILE A 234 2.23 4.62 -15.66
N ILE A 235 2.60 4.64 -16.94
CA ILE A 235 3.46 3.64 -17.59
C ILE A 235 4.96 3.93 -17.41
N ASN A 236 5.39 5.21 -17.45
CA ASN A 236 6.80 5.55 -17.29
C ASN A 236 7.19 5.66 -15.81
N PRO A 237 8.09 4.78 -15.32
CA PRO A 237 8.66 4.94 -13.99
C PRO A 237 9.35 6.31 -13.91
N HIS A 238 8.98 7.11 -12.92
CA HIS A 238 9.62 8.41 -12.71
C HIS A 238 11.14 8.23 -12.56
N LYS A 239 11.91 8.84 -13.43
CA LYS A 239 13.38 8.82 -13.37
C LYS A 239 13.95 9.27 -12.02
N TYR A 240 13.16 10.03 -11.24
CA TYR A 240 13.56 10.65 -9.97
C TYR A 240 13.07 9.91 -8.72
N TYR A 241 12.29 8.83 -8.86
CA TYR A 241 11.77 8.09 -7.72
C TYR A 241 11.69 6.60 -8.01
N GLN A 242 12.12 5.81 -7.06
CA GLN A 242 12.04 4.35 -7.12
C GLN A 242 11.33 3.83 -5.87
N TYR A 243 10.27 3.06 -6.06
CA TYR A 243 9.56 2.43 -4.95
C TYR A 243 10.47 1.47 -4.19
N SER A 244 10.30 1.40 -2.87
CA SER A 244 11.02 0.46 -2.02
C SER A 244 10.58 -0.97 -2.26
N THR A 245 11.43 -1.94 -1.88
CA THR A 245 11.09 -3.36 -1.92
C THR A 245 9.81 -3.65 -1.15
N HIS A 246 9.67 -3.09 0.07
CA HIS A 246 8.50 -3.27 0.92
C HIS A 246 7.19 -2.79 0.27
N THR A 247 7.20 -1.61 -0.37
CA THR A 247 6.01 -1.09 -1.05
C THR A 247 5.62 -1.92 -2.27
N LEU A 248 6.62 -2.39 -3.05
CA LEU A 248 6.37 -3.26 -4.19
C LEU A 248 5.91 -4.66 -3.77
N THR A 249 6.40 -5.16 -2.63
CA THR A 249 5.92 -6.43 -2.05
C THR A 249 4.43 -6.35 -1.74
N VAL A 250 3.98 -5.27 -1.09
CA VAL A 250 2.55 -5.05 -0.84
C VAL A 250 1.76 -5.02 -2.14
N LEU A 251 2.27 -4.30 -3.16
CA LEU A 251 1.61 -4.22 -4.46
C LEU A 251 1.42 -5.60 -5.11
N ILE A 252 2.47 -6.42 -5.18
CA ILE A 252 2.38 -7.73 -5.86
C ILE A 252 1.51 -8.71 -5.08
N VAL A 253 1.63 -8.76 -3.76
CA VAL A 253 0.80 -9.64 -2.91
C VAL A 253 -0.67 -9.26 -3.02
N CYS A 254 -1.01 -7.96 -2.92
CA CYS A 254 -2.40 -7.50 -3.08
C CYS A 254 -2.94 -7.78 -4.49
N SER A 255 -2.10 -7.63 -5.54
CA SER A 255 -2.54 -7.90 -6.92
C SER A 255 -2.80 -9.38 -7.18
N ILE A 256 -1.94 -10.27 -6.69
CA ILE A 256 -2.12 -11.73 -6.82
C ILE A 256 -3.35 -12.17 -6.01
N PHE A 257 -3.47 -11.67 -4.77
CA PHE A 257 -4.64 -11.93 -3.93
C PHE A 257 -5.95 -11.52 -4.63
N LEU A 258 -5.98 -10.31 -5.20
CA LEU A 258 -7.15 -9.81 -5.92
C LEU A 258 -7.50 -10.72 -7.10
N PHE A 259 -6.49 -11.14 -7.87
CA PHE A 259 -6.68 -12.06 -8.99
C PHE A 259 -7.25 -13.42 -8.52
N GLU A 260 -6.64 -14.04 -7.51
CA GLU A 260 -7.11 -15.33 -6.98
C GLU A 260 -8.54 -15.26 -6.47
N MET A 261 -8.87 -14.24 -5.68
CA MET A 261 -10.23 -14.07 -5.15
C MET A 261 -11.25 -13.78 -6.23
N THR A 262 -10.90 -12.95 -7.23
CA THR A 262 -11.78 -12.70 -8.38
C THR A 262 -12.09 -13.99 -9.12
N VAL A 263 -11.09 -14.82 -9.39
CA VAL A 263 -11.29 -16.12 -10.07
C VAL A 263 -12.18 -17.06 -9.24
N VAL A 264 -11.92 -17.18 -7.93
CA VAL A 264 -12.71 -18.05 -7.03
C VAL A 264 -14.18 -17.62 -7.00
N PHE A 265 -14.47 -16.34 -6.80
CA PHE A 265 -15.85 -15.86 -6.72
C PHE A 265 -16.56 -15.89 -8.07
N LEU A 266 -15.86 -15.69 -9.19
CA LEU A 266 -16.45 -15.87 -10.52
C LEU A 266 -16.84 -17.34 -10.79
N ILE A 267 -15.99 -18.29 -10.39
CA ILE A 267 -16.31 -19.72 -10.53
C ILE A 267 -17.52 -20.10 -9.67
N LEU A 268 -17.56 -19.59 -8.43
CA LEU A 268 -18.70 -19.80 -7.53
C LEU A 268 -20.00 -19.24 -8.13
N ALA A 269 -19.94 -18.05 -8.73
CA ALA A 269 -21.07 -17.42 -9.37
C ALA A 269 -21.55 -18.19 -10.62
N VAL A 270 -20.62 -18.68 -11.46
CA VAL A 270 -20.95 -19.51 -12.64
C VAL A 270 -21.59 -20.84 -12.21
N HIS A 271 -21.07 -21.47 -11.15
CA HIS A 271 -21.69 -22.69 -10.61
C HIS A 271 -23.12 -22.43 -10.13
N GLY A 272 -23.35 -21.34 -9.40
CA GLY A 272 -24.68 -20.93 -8.98
C GLY A 272 -25.63 -20.63 -10.17
N LEU A 273 -25.13 -20.07 -11.27
CA LEU A 273 -25.91 -19.88 -12.48
C LEU A 273 -26.31 -21.22 -13.12
N ASN A 274 -25.40 -22.19 -13.18
CA ASN A 274 -25.69 -23.50 -13.72
C ASN A 274 -26.75 -24.24 -12.88
N GLU A 275 -26.64 -24.22 -11.57
CA GLU A 275 -27.66 -24.77 -10.67
C GLU A 275 -29.03 -24.10 -10.87
N MET A 276 -29.06 -22.79 -11.07
CA MET A 276 -30.28 -22.04 -11.32
C MET A 276 -30.95 -22.45 -12.64
N MET A 277 -30.17 -22.67 -13.71
CA MET A 277 -30.71 -23.11 -15.01
C MET A 277 -31.35 -24.49 -14.97
N HIS A 278 -30.91 -25.36 -14.06
CA HIS A 278 -31.46 -26.69 -13.88
C HIS A 278 -32.64 -26.77 -12.91
N SER A 279 -32.96 -25.69 -12.21
CA SER A 279 -34.11 -25.64 -11.29
C SER A 279 -35.35 -25.08 -11.97
N ASP A 280 -36.27 -25.95 -12.36
CA ASP A 280 -37.58 -25.61 -12.96
C ASP A 280 -38.60 -25.14 -11.90
N GLY A 281 -38.33 -24.08 -11.17
CA GLY A 281 -39.18 -23.57 -10.09
C GLY A 281 -40.08 -22.39 -10.54
N ARG A 282 -41.40 -22.46 -10.21
CA ARG A 282 -42.33 -21.31 -10.32
C ARG A 282 -41.83 -20.16 -9.44
N ARG A 283 -41.50 -19.01 -10.03
CA ARG A 283 -40.95 -17.82 -9.35
C ARG A 283 -41.97 -17.02 -8.54
N ASN A 284 -42.75 -17.67 -7.70
CA ASN A 284 -43.84 -17.01 -6.95
C ASN A 284 -43.44 -16.59 -5.51
N SER A 285 -42.28 -17.01 -5.01
CA SER A 285 -41.79 -16.67 -3.67
C SER A 285 -40.65 -15.63 -3.73
N PHE A 286 -40.60 -14.73 -2.76
CA PHE A 286 -39.48 -13.79 -2.59
C PHE A 286 -38.13 -14.52 -2.48
N LEU A 287 -38.08 -15.64 -1.75
CA LEU A 287 -36.87 -16.46 -1.58
C LEU A 287 -36.36 -17.02 -2.91
N GLU A 288 -37.26 -17.37 -3.83
CA GLU A 288 -36.87 -17.87 -5.16
C GLU A 288 -36.30 -16.77 -6.03
N VAL A 289 -36.90 -15.55 -5.98
CA VAL A 289 -36.35 -14.38 -6.68
C VAL A 289 -34.96 -14.04 -6.13
N PHE A 290 -34.79 -14.04 -4.82
CA PHE A 290 -33.49 -13.82 -4.15
C PHE A 290 -32.49 -14.89 -4.56
N ARG A 291 -32.83 -16.18 -4.49
CA ARG A 291 -31.95 -17.28 -4.90
C ARG A 291 -31.54 -17.20 -6.37
N SER A 292 -32.47 -16.79 -7.24
CA SER A 292 -32.17 -16.62 -8.67
C SER A 292 -31.35 -15.36 -8.97
N GLY A 293 -31.44 -14.35 -8.14
CA GLY A 293 -30.66 -13.09 -8.24
C GLY A 293 -29.21 -13.24 -7.77
N ALA A 294 -28.99 -14.06 -6.74
CA ALA A 294 -27.71 -14.15 -6.07
C ALA A 294 -26.48 -14.40 -6.98
N PRO A 295 -26.48 -15.32 -7.95
CA PRO A 295 -25.33 -15.53 -8.83
C PRO A 295 -25.08 -14.33 -9.77
N VAL A 296 -26.13 -13.69 -10.27
CA VAL A 296 -26.01 -12.49 -11.13
C VAL A 296 -25.49 -11.32 -10.33
N ALA A 297 -26.02 -11.10 -9.14
CA ALA A 297 -25.57 -10.08 -8.20
C ALA A 297 -24.10 -10.30 -7.78
N LEU A 298 -23.70 -11.56 -7.57
CA LEU A 298 -22.33 -11.91 -7.23
C LEU A 298 -21.36 -11.58 -8.38
N ILE A 299 -21.70 -11.85 -9.64
CA ILE A 299 -20.86 -11.48 -10.78
C ILE A 299 -20.68 -9.95 -10.83
N ALA A 300 -21.76 -9.20 -10.72
CA ALA A 300 -21.69 -7.74 -10.70
C ALA A 300 -20.84 -7.24 -9.53
N ALA A 301 -21.05 -7.76 -8.35
CA ALA A 301 -20.29 -7.42 -7.14
C ALA A 301 -18.78 -7.69 -7.30
N VAL A 302 -18.42 -8.84 -7.85
CA VAL A 302 -17.01 -9.21 -8.10
C VAL A 302 -16.35 -8.25 -9.08
N ILE A 303 -17.04 -7.88 -10.17
CA ILE A 303 -16.50 -6.95 -11.17
C ILE A 303 -16.29 -5.56 -10.54
N PHE A 304 -17.31 -5.00 -9.88
CA PHE A 304 -17.21 -3.67 -9.28
C PHE A 304 -16.21 -3.61 -8.13
N SER A 305 -16.18 -4.60 -7.22
CA SER A 305 -15.23 -4.64 -6.12
C SER A 305 -13.79 -4.78 -6.60
N SER A 306 -13.55 -5.64 -7.60
CA SER A 306 -12.22 -5.84 -8.17
C SER A 306 -11.72 -4.58 -8.88
N LEU A 307 -12.56 -3.94 -9.68
CA LEU A 307 -12.23 -2.67 -10.36
C LEU A 307 -11.92 -1.56 -9.34
N PHE A 308 -12.74 -1.44 -8.30
CA PHE A 308 -12.53 -0.44 -7.25
C PHE A 308 -11.23 -0.70 -6.47
N CYS A 309 -10.92 -1.96 -6.15
CA CYS A 309 -9.67 -2.34 -5.49
C CYS A 309 -8.43 -2.03 -6.34
N VAL A 310 -8.48 -2.28 -7.67
CA VAL A 310 -7.39 -1.88 -8.58
C VAL A 310 -7.19 -0.37 -8.56
N ILE A 311 -8.28 0.40 -8.68
CA ILE A 311 -8.21 1.88 -8.63
C ILE A 311 -7.65 2.35 -7.29
N SER A 312 -8.07 1.75 -6.18
CA SER A 312 -7.61 2.07 -4.82
C SER A 312 -6.11 1.80 -4.67
N LEU A 313 -5.61 0.67 -5.20
CA LEU A 313 -4.21 0.30 -5.17
C LEU A 313 -3.34 1.28 -5.99
N LEU A 314 -3.80 1.66 -7.18
CA LEU A 314 -3.11 2.66 -8.02
C LEU A 314 -3.08 4.05 -7.34
N ARG A 315 -4.18 4.47 -6.73
CA ARG A 315 -4.26 5.73 -5.96
C ARG A 315 -3.33 5.69 -4.75
N PHE A 316 -3.31 4.57 -4.02
CA PHE A 316 -2.38 4.35 -2.91
C PHE A 316 -0.92 4.52 -3.37
N MET A 317 -0.50 3.87 -4.46
CA MET A 317 0.86 3.98 -4.99
C MET A 317 1.22 5.43 -5.36
N LYS A 318 0.30 6.14 -6.01
CA LYS A 318 0.49 7.56 -6.35
C LYS A 318 0.66 8.43 -5.10
N ASN A 319 -0.20 8.28 -4.10
CA ASN A 319 -0.15 9.05 -2.87
C ASN A 319 1.10 8.71 -2.05
N HIS A 320 1.44 7.43 -1.94
CA HIS A 320 2.67 7.00 -1.27
C HIS A 320 3.92 7.68 -1.87
N LYS A 321 4.02 7.70 -3.19
CA LYS A 321 5.10 8.41 -3.88
C LYS A 321 5.13 9.90 -3.53
N ASN A 322 3.98 10.57 -3.60
CA ASN A 322 3.88 12.00 -3.29
C ASN A 322 4.28 12.29 -1.84
N ASN A 323 3.78 11.49 -0.89
CA ASN A 323 4.11 11.62 0.53
C ASN A 323 5.61 11.38 0.79
N MET A 324 6.22 10.38 0.14
CA MET A 324 7.66 10.14 0.24
C MET A 324 8.50 11.30 -0.32
N LEU A 325 8.09 11.86 -1.47
CA LEU A 325 8.78 13.01 -2.04
C LEU A 325 8.66 14.25 -1.16
N ARG A 326 7.52 14.46 -0.49
CA ARG A 326 7.33 15.53 0.52
C ARG A 326 8.24 15.27 1.73
N MET A 327 8.28 14.05 2.25
CA MET A 327 9.17 13.66 3.35
C MET A 327 10.65 13.88 3.02
N PHE A 328 11.10 13.59 1.81
CA PHE A 328 12.48 13.83 1.37
C PHE A 328 12.83 15.32 1.31
N LYS A 329 11.84 16.18 1.07
CA LYS A 329 11.98 17.64 1.14
C LYS A 329 11.87 18.21 2.56
N GLY A 330 11.54 17.37 3.55
CA GLY A 330 11.32 17.80 4.94
C GLY A 330 9.90 18.30 5.23
N ASP A 331 9.00 18.31 4.22
CA ASP A 331 7.60 18.72 4.41
C ASP A 331 6.81 17.62 5.13
N LYS A 332 6.41 17.93 6.36
CA LYS A 332 5.62 17.08 7.25
C LYS A 332 4.19 17.59 7.48
N SER A 333 3.75 18.60 6.72
CA SER A 333 2.46 19.27 6.93
C SER A 333 1.24 18.34 6.77
N PHE A 334 1.40 17.23 6.03
CA PHE A 334 0.35 16.23 5.85
C PHE A 334 0.22 15.24 7.01
N ILE A 335 1.15 15.28 7.97
CA ILE A 335 1.14 14.40 9.15
C ILE A 335 0.31 15.07 10.24
N PRO A 336 -0.63 14.37 10.88
CA PRO A 336 -1.42 14.92 11.97
C PRO A 336 -0.54 15.44 13.12
N LYS A 337 -0.89 16.61 13.67
CA LYS A 337 -0.12 17.30 14.71
C LYS A 337 0.16 16.47 15.98
N GLY A 338 -0.67 15.48 16.26
CA GLY A 338 -0.53 14.59 17.44
C GLY A 338 0.50 13.45 17.27
N ILE A 339 1.06 13.25 16.06
CA ILE A 339 1.97 12.14 15.78
C ILE A 339 3.41 12.69 15.74
N LYS A 340 4.12 12.55 16.87
CA LYS A 340 5.54 12.96 16.95
C LYS A 340 6.45 11.81 16.50
N SER A 341 7.53 12.17 15.80
CA SER A 341 8.61 11.21 15.46
C SER A 341 9.30 10.77 16.74
N SER A 342 9.33 9.48 17.01
CA SER A 342 9.94 8.90 18.20
C SER A 342 10.51 7.52 17.90
N GLN A 343 11.33 6.97 18.80
CA GLN A 343 11.90 5.62 18.67
C GLN A 343 10.79 4.53 18.55
N PHE A 344 9.64 4.75 19.18
CA PHE A 344 8.47 3.85 19.06
C PHE A 344 7.94 3.73 17.63
N MET A 345 8.22 4.68 16.73
CA MET A 345 7.86 4.58 15.33
C MET A 345 8.56 3.42 14.61
N ILE A 346 9.75 3.01 15.05
CA ILE A 346 10.47 1.87 14.44
C ILE A 346 9.64 0.60 14.60
N GLY A 347 9.15 0.30 15.80
CA GLY A 347 8.30 -0.87 16.04
C GLY A 347 6.97 -0.82 15.30
N LYS A 348 6.37 0.38 15.19
CA LYS A 348 5.13 0.56 14.43
C LYS A 348 5.34 0.39 12.93
N SER A 349 6.48 0.80 12.39
CA SER A 349 6.80 0.67 10.96
C SER A 349 6.91 -0.78 10.49
N LEU A 350 7.29 -1.72 11.37
CA LEU A 350 7.36 -3.15 11.06
C LEU A 350 5.99 -3.75 10.71
N ARG A 351 4.91 -3.17 11.25
CA ARG A 351 3.54 -3.64 11.03
C ARG A 351 2.94 -3.18 9.69
N TYR A 352 3.57 -2.21 9.02
CA TYR A 352 3.02 -1.57 7.83
C TYR A 352 2.63 -2.56 6.73
N GLN A 353 3.52 -3.48 6.34
CA GLN A 353 3.26 -4.41 5.25
C GLN A 353 2.08 -5.34 5.55
N SER A 354 2.08 -5.97 6.71
CA SER A 354 1.01 -6.89 7.13
C SER A 354 -0.32 -6.17 7.31
N PHE A 355 -0.31 -4.95 7.86
CA PHE A 355 -1.53 -4.17 8.02
C PHE A 355 -2.09 -3.73 6.66
N GLN A 356 -1.28 -3.22 5.75
CA GLN A 356 -1.76 -2.84 4.42
C GLN A 356 -2.37 -4.04 3.66
N ILE A 357 -1.73 -5.21 3.73
CA ILE A 357 -2.27 -6.43 3.11
C ILE A 357 -3.58 -6.85 3.80
N GLY A 358 -3.62 -6.85 5.13
CA GLY A 358 -4.82 -7.19 5.89
C GLY A 358 -5.98 -6.24 5.66
N TYR A 359 -5.74 -4.92 5.66
CA TYR A 359 -6.76 -3.91 5.35
C TYR A 359 -7.25 -4.01 3.90
N PHE A 360 -6.36 -4.32 2.97
CA PHE A 360 -6.75 -4.55 1.57
C PHE A 360 -7.65 -5.79 1.42
N LEU A 361 -7.31 -6.88 2.11
CA LEU A 361 -8.07 -8.11 2.13
C LEU A 361 -9.48 -7.89 2.70
N TRP A 362 -9.57 -7.33 3.90
CA TRP A 362 -10.86 -7.00 4.52
C TRP A 362 -11.64 -5.96 3.73
N GLY A 363 -10.94 -5.00 3.14
CA GLY A 363 -11.54 -4.00 2.27
C GLY A 363 -12.16 -4.61 1.02
N TYR A 364 -11.52 -5.61 0.40
CA TYR A 364 -12.10 -6.34 -0.72
C TYR A 364 -13.38 -7.08 -0.32
N PHE A 365 -13.37 -7.81 0.81
CA PHE A 365 -14.56 -8.51 1.29
C PHE A 365 -15.70 -7.56 1.67
N SER A 366 -15.38 -6.46 2.32
CA SER A 366 -16.36 -5.42 2.67
C SER A 366 -17.01 -4.81 1.43
N LEU A 367 -16.20 -4.50 0.41
CA LEU A 367 -16.69 -3.98 -0.88
C LEU A 367 -17.52 -5.02 -1.64
N LEU A 368 -17.06 -6.27 -1.64
CA LEU A 368 -17.78 -7.37 -2.27
C LEU A 368 -19.19 -7.52 -1.65
N LEU A 369 -19.26 -7.54 -0.31
CA LEU A 369 -20.53 -7.62 0.39
C LEU A 369 -21.42 -6.40 0.10
N MET A 370 -20.86 -5.20 0.14
CA MET A 370 -21.60 -3.97 -0.13
C MET A 370 -22.18 -3.95 -1.56
N PHE A 371 -21.37 -4.28 -2.57
CA PHE A 371 -21.83 -4.33 -3.96
C PHE A 371 -22.77 -5.52 -4.21
N PHE A 372 -22.56 -6.65 -3.54
CA PHE A 372 -23.47 -7.80 -3.60
C PHE A 372 -24.87 -7.43 -3.08
N LEU A 373 -24.94 -6.90 -1.87
CA LEU A 373 -26.21 -6.48 -1.28
C LEU A 373 -26.92 -5.41 -2.12
N THR A 374 -26.15 -4.47 -2.67
CA THR A 374 -26.69 -3.43 -3.56
C THR A 374 -27.23 -4.03 -4.86
N SER A 375 -26.48 -4.91 -5.50
CA SER A 375 -26.88 -5.56 -6.76
C SER A 375 -28.07 -6.50 -6.56
N GLU A 376 -28.07 -7.23 -5.45
CA GLU A 376 -29.18 -8.12 -5.08
C GLU A 376 -30.46 -7.33 -4.79
N PHE A 377 -30.35 -6.19 -4.09
CA PHE A 377 -31.47 -5.29 -3.87
C PHE A 377 -32.10 -4.83 -5.19
N PHE A 378 -31.29 -4.40 -6.16
CA PHE A 378 -31.81 -4.02 -7.48
C PHE A 378 -32.42 -5.20 -8.25
N TYR A 379 -31.90 -6.40 -8.08
CA TYR A 379 -32.49 -7.60 -8.71
C TYR A 379 -33.83 -7.95 -8.07
N CYS A 380 -33.96 -7.86 -6.76
CA CYS A 380 -35.20 -8.12 -6.02
C CYS A 380 -36.33 -7.13 -6.35
N LEU A 381 -36.04 -5.96 -6.92
CA LEU A 381 -37.06 -5.05 -7.45
C LEU A 381 -37.91 -5.66 -8.60
N LYS A 382 -37.48 -6.79 -9.18
CA LYS A 382 -38.30 -7.55 -10.12
C LYS A 382 -39.54 -8.17 -9.45
N PHE A 383 -39.51 -8.34 -8.12
CA PHE A 383 -40.64 -8.87 -7.36
C PHE A 383 -41.71 -7.78 -7.18
N PRO A 384 -42.94 -7.95 -7.77
CA PRO A 384 -43.93 -6.88 -7.83
C PRO A 384 -44.38 -6.34 -6.46
N PRO A 385 -44.61 -7.18 -5.42
CA PRO A 385 -45.00 -6.67 -4.09
C PRO A 385 -43.93 -5.77 -3.46
N LEU A 386 -42.64 -6.16 -3.54
CA LEU A 386 -41.53 -5.37 -3.01
C LEU A 386 -41.40 -4.04 -3.76
N ARG A 387 -41.50 -4.09 -5.08
CA ARG A 387 -41.45 -2.88 -5.91
C ARG A 387 -42.55 -1.91 -5.55
N LYS A 388 -43.81 -2.38 -5.38
CA LYS A 388 -44.92 -1.54 -4.97
C LYS A 388 -44.65 -0.90 -3.60
N TYR A 389 -44.24 -1.69 -2.62
CA TYR A 389 -43.92 -1.19 -1.28
C TYR A 389 -42.82 -0.11 -1.32
N ILE A 390 -41.76 -0.32 -2.08
CA ILE A 390 -40.66 0.66 -2.21
C ILE A 390 -41.17 1.94 -2.90
N PHE A 391 -41.99 1.83 -3.96
CA PHE A 391 -42.58 3.00 -4.61
C PHE A 391 -43.48 3.79 -3.65
N ASP A 392 -44.29 3.13 -2.84
CA ASP A 392 -45.13 3.77 -1.84
C ASP A 392 -44.26 4.47 -0.77
N CYS A 393 -43.22 3.84 -0.27
CA CYS A 393 -42.25 4.48 0.63
C CYS A 393 -41.53 5.68 -0.01
N LEU A 394 -41.10 5.59 -1.27
CA LEU A 394 -40.48 6.69 -1.99
C LEU A 394 -41.43 7.85 -2.22
N LYS A 395 -42.72 7.58 -2.47
CA LYS A 395 -43.76 8.59 -2.61
C LYS A 395 -43.95 9.34 -1.31
N GLU A 396 -44.05 8.66 -0.16
CA GLU A 396 -44.12 9.28 1.17
C GLU A 396 -42.85 10.12 1.45
N MET A 397 -41.67 9.56 1.17
CA MET A 397 -40.40 10.27 1.36
C MET A 397 -40.25 11.47 0.40
N SER A 398 -40.85 11.46 -0.78
CA SER A 398 -40.73 12.56 -1.76
C SER A 398 -41.29 13.88 -1.19
N ILE A 399 -42.33 13.83 -0.38
CA ILE A 399 -42.91 15.00 0.28
C ILE A 399 -41.85 15.66 1.17
N PHE A 400 -41.16 14.88 2.01
CA PHE A 400 -40.09 15.40 2.87
C PHE A 400 -38.92 15.98 2.06
N VAL A 401 -38.56 15.35 0.91
CA VAL A 401 -37.49 15.86 0.03
C VAL A 401 -37.92 17.19 -0.60
N VAL A 402 -39.14 17.33 -1.08
CA VAL A 402 -39.67 18.59 -1.63
C VAL A 402 -39.67 19.69 -0.57
N VAL A 403 -40.10 19.40 0.64
CA VAL A 403 -40.08 20.36 1.76
C VAL A 403 -38.62 20.77 2.08
N ALA A 404 -37.71 19.82 2.12
CA ALA A 404 -36.30 20.10 2.38
C ALA A 404 -35.66 20.97 1.26
N ILE A 405 -35.95 20.68 0.00
CA ILE A 405 -35.45 21.48 -1.13
C ILE A 405 -36.04 22.89 -1.08
N SER A 406 -37.37 23.02 -0.88
CA SER A 406 -38.01 24.34 -0.79
C SER A 406 -37.42 25.17 0.36
N ALA A 407 -37.21 24.58 1.52
CA ALA A 407 -36.55 25.23 2.64
C ALA A 407 -35.14 25.71 2.32
N ILE A 408 -34.33 24.89 1.66
CA ILE A 408 -32.96 25.28 1.20
C ILE A 408 -33.04 26.44 0.19
N VAL A 409 -33.97 26.40 -0.76
CA VAL A 409 -34.17 27.48 -1.75
C VAL A 409 -34.58 28.78 -1.05
N ILE A 410 -35.53 28.75 -0.11
CA ILE A 410 -35.92 29.89 0.68
C ILE A 410 -34.71 30.49 1.43
N LEU A 411 -33.88 29.65 2.07
CA LEU A 411 -32.66 30.07 2.75
C LEU A 411 -31.68 30.76 1.81
N LEU A 412 -31.43 30.19 0.62
CA LEU A 412 -30.53 30.76 -0.35
C LEU A 412 -31.05 32.10 -0.89
N VAL A 413 -32.33 32.17 -1.24
CA VAL A 413 -32.95 33.40 -1.74
C VAL A 413 -32.90 34.50 -0.66
N THR A 414 -33.36 34.23 0.57
CA THR A 414 -33.34 35.21 1.66
C THR A 414 -31.93 35.63 2.04
N SER A 415 -30.97 34.74 2.01
CA SER A 415 -29.54 35.04 2.23
C SER A 415 -28.97 36.06 1.22
N VAL A 416 -29.35 35.92 -0.04
CA VAL A 416 -28.84 36.78 -1.12
C VAL A 416 -29.63 38.07 -1.26
N THR A 417 -30.97 38.05 -1.05
CA THR A 417 -31.85 39.22 -1.28
C THR A 417 -32.01 40.07 -0.04
N VAL A 418 -32.22 39.47 1.15
CA VAL A 418 -32.59 40.16 2.37
C VAL A 418 -31.39 40.44 3.28
N PHE A 419 -30.49 39.47 3.43
CA PHE A 419 -29.40 39.56 4.41
C PHE A 419 -28.09 40.09 3.85
N ARG A 420 -27.87 40.00 2.56
CA ARG A 420 -26.63 40.44 1.93
C ARG A 420 -26.53 41.95 1.86
N ASN A 421 -25.40 42.51 2.26
CA ASN A 421 -25.07 43.93 2.01
C ASN A 421 -24.54 44.09 0.60
N PRO A 422 -25.22 44.86 -0.29
CA PRO A 422 -24.81 45.00 -1.71
C PRO A 422 -23.51 45.78 -1.89
N GLY A 423 -23.09 46.58 -0.90
CA GLY A 423 -21.89 47.40 -0.98
C GLY A 423 -20.58 46.68 -0.63
N LEU A 424 -20.61 45.41 -0.20
CA LEU A 424 -19.42 44.69 0.24
C LEU A 424 -19.05 43.56 -0.69
N THR A 425 -17.74 43.24 -0.77
CA THR A 425 -17.23 42.13 -1.56
C THR A 425 -17.77 40.79 -1.03
N LYS A 426 -17.90 39.80 -1.92
CA LYS A 426 -18.47 38.46 -1.58
C LYS A 426 -17.74 37.73 -0.45
N ASN A 427 -16.55 38.15 -0.08
CA ASN A 427 -15.71 37.49 0.92
C ASN A 427 -15.87 38.07 2.34
N VAL A 428 -16.69 39.11 2.51
CA VAL A 428 -16.92 39.76 3.82
C VAL A 428 -18.30 39.36 4.35
N ILE A 429 -18.34 38.84 5.56
CA ILE A 429 -19.60 38.51 6.26
C ILE A 429 -20.16 39.78 6.87
N SER A 430 -21.28 40.26 6.30
CA SER A 430 -21.99 41.43 6.79
C SER A 430 -23.47 41.23 6.53
N THR A 431 -24.29 41.55 7.53
CA THR A 431 -25.76 41.49 7.44
C THR A 431 -26.35 42.89 7.31
N ASN A 432 -27.11 43.14 6.25
CA ASN A 432 -27.77 44.42 6.02
C ASN A 432 -28.97 44.63 6.92
N ASN A 433 -29.74 43.56 7.16
CA ASN A 433 -31.00 43.63 7.91
C ASN A 433 -30.98 42.71 9.14
N ARG A 434 -30.36 43.19 10.22
CA ARG A 434 -30.13 42.41 11.44
C ARG A 434 -31.43 41.96 12.11
N ASN A 435 -32.44 42.81 12.15
CA ASN A 435 -33.71 42.49 12.78
C ASN A 435 -34.48 41.40 12.01
N ALA A 436 -34.52 41.50 10.70
CA ALA A 436 -35.09 40.46 9.84
C ALA A 436 -34.36 39.11 10.00
N TYR A 437 -33.02 39.12 10.10
CA TYR A 437 -32.24 37.93 10.35
C TYR A 437 -32.61 37.25 11.68
N LEU A 438 -32.78 38.03 12.75
CA LEU A 438 -33.15 37.50 14.08
C LEU A 438 -34.57 36.89 14.10
N VAL A 439 -35.52 37.55 13.47
CA VAL A 439 -36.90 37.02 13.33
C VAL A 439 -36.89 35.75 12.49
N PHE A 440 -36.17 35.77 11.37
CA PHE A 440 -36.08 34.61 10.49
C PHE A 440 -35.38 33.42 11.17
N SER A 441 -34.34 33.66 11.99
CA SER A 441 -33.62 32.61 12.73
C SER A 441 -34.54 31.92 13.77
N TYR A 442 -35.49 32.65 14.38
CA TYR A 442 -36.47 32.07 15.29
C TYR A 442 -37.38 31.08 14.56
N PHE A 443 -37.98 31.47 13.43
CA PHE A 443 -38.83 30.56 12.67
C PHE A 443 -38.04 29.38 12.11
N TRP A 444 -36.79 29.64 11.70
CA TRP A 444 -35.91 28.62 11.13
C TRP A 444 -35.49 27.55 12.14
N PHE A 445 -35.49 27.86 13.42
CA PHE A 445 -35.25 26.87 14.47
C PHE A 445 -36.24 25.70 14.37
N PHE A 446 -37.51 25.98 14.21
CA PHE A 446 -38.55 24.94 14.14
C PHE A 446 -38.54 24.19 12.81
N ILE A 447 -38.33 24.87 11.70
CA ILE A 447 -38.26 24.27 10.38
C ILE A 447 -36.95 23.45 10.24
N GLY A 448 -35.86 23.90 10.82
CA GLY A 448 -34.55 23.27 10.77
C GLY A 448 -34.45 21.98 11.58
N LEU A 449 -35.29 21.77 12.61
CA LEU A 449 -35.22 20.61 13.48
C LEU A 449 -35.43 19.28 12.74
N PRO A 450 -36.51 19.06 11.96
CA PRO A 450 -36.68 17.85 11.14
C PRO A 450 -35.60 17.65 10.13
N MET A 451 -35.15 18.74 9.50
CA MET A 451 -34.02 18.69 8.51
C MET A 451 -32.72 18.29 9.19
N GLY A 452 -32.48 18.72 10.43
CA GLY A 452 -31.33 18.34 11.23
C GLY A 452 -31.29 16.83 11.51
N ILE A 453 -32.41 16.22 11.86
CA ILE A 453 -32.54 14.77 12.09
C ILE A 453 -32.21 14.00 10.82
N LEU A 454 -32.79 14.37 9.67
CA LEU A 454 -32.51 13.74 8.39
C LEU A 454 -31.04 13.90 7.96
N SER A 455 -30.48 15.09 8.23
CA SER A 455 -29.06 15.36 7.95
C SER A 455 -28.14 14.49 8.82
N ALA A 456 -28.48 14.28 10.11
CA ALA A 456 -27.73 13.41 11.01
C ALA A 456 -27.74 11.95 10.52
N LEU A 457 -28.91 11.43 10.13
CA LEU A 457 -29.04 10.08 9.56
C LEU A 457 -28.21 9.94 8.26
N SER A 458 -28.34 10.91 7.37
CA SER A 458 -27.55 10.97 6.12
C SER A 458 -26.04 11.00 6.39
N ARG A 459 -25.58 11.68 7.45
CA ARG A 459 -24.18 11.72 7.86
C ARG A 459 -23.68 10.34 8.28
N VAL A 460 -24.46 9.60 9.07
CA VAL A 460 -24.10 8.23 9.50
C VAL A 460 -23.99 7.31 8.29
N LEU A 461 -24.98 7.32 7.39
CA LEU A 461 -24.96 6.50 6.18
C LEU A 461 -23.77 6.82 5.26
N LYS A 462 -23.50 8.11 5.04
CA LYS A 462 -22.32 8.53 4.27
C LYS A 462 -21.02 8.08 4.93
N ALA A 463 -20.91 8.17 6.25
CA ALA A 463 -19.72 7.74 6.98
C ALA A 463 -19.49 6.22 6.85
N MET A 464 -20.54 5.41 6.90
CA MET A 464 -20.46 3.97 6.70
C MET A 464 -19.98 3.62 5.28
N VAL A 465 -20.59 4.22 4.27
CA VAL A 465 -20.23 3.98 2.86
C VAL A 465 -18.80 4.44 2.58
N ILE A 466 -18.44 5.67 2.97
CA ILE A 466 -17.08 6.20 2.74
C ILE A 466 -16.05 5.40 3.52
N GLY A 467 -16.37 5.00 4.77
CA GLY A 467 -15.51 4.15 5.58
C GLY A 467 -15.21 2.81 4.91
N GLY A 468 -16.25 2.13 4.38
CA GLY A 468 -16.09 0.89 3.62
C GLY A 468 -15.26 1.07 2.35
N LEU A 469 -15.50 2.14 1.59
CA LEU A 469 -14.73 2.46 0.38
C LEU A 469 -13.25 2.78 0.66
N MET A 470 -12.93 3.37 1.82
CA MET A 470 -11.56 3.75 2.18
C MET A 470 -10.79 2.65 2.90
N LEU A 471 -11.48 1.59 3.36
CA LEU A 471 -10.88 0.50 4.12
C LEU A 471 -9.67 -0.17 3.43
N PRO A 472 -9.64 -0.41 2.10
CA PRO A 472 -8.48 -1.03 1.43
C PRO A 472 -7.20 -0.20 1.47
N ARG A 473 -7.22 1.04 1.96
CA ARG A 473 -6.13 2.01 1.90
C ARG A 473 -5.73 2.48 3.29
N VAL A 474 -4.45 2.32 3.64
CA VAL A 474 -3.90 2.83 4.92
C VAL A 474 -3.21 4.19 4.80
N ASP A 475 -3.15 4.78 3.60
CA ASP A 475 -2.55 6.10 3.37
C ASP A 475 -3.46 7.26 3.81
N HIS A 476 -4.70 6.97 4.16
CA HIS A 476 -5.67 7.86 4.77
C HIS A 476 -6.29 7.19 5.99
N SER A 477 -6.55 7.96 7.04
CA SER A 477 -7.35 7.48 8.17
C SER A 477 -8.83 7.57 7.84
N VAL A 478 -9.58 6.57 8.23
CA VAL A 478 -11.05 6.58 8.20
C VAL A 478 -11.61 7.42 9.36
N LEU A 479 -10.81 7.60 10.42
CA LEU A 479 -11.21 8.36 11.60
C LEU A 479 -11.08 9.87 11.38
N PRO A 480 -11.95 10.69 11.98
CA PRO A 480 -11.92 12.13 11.87
C PRO A 480 -10.64 12.74 12.47
N ASP A 481 -10.41 14.02 12.14
CA ASP A 481 -9.26 14.76 12.66
C ASP A 481 -9.23 14.77 14.19
N GLY A 482 -8.05 14.56 14.75
CA GLY A 482 -7.84 14.36 16.18
C GLY A 482 -7.89 12.90 16.64
N PHE A 483 -8.65 12.04 16.00
CA PHE A 483 -8.75 10.61 16.33
C PHE A 483 -7.88 9.72 15.43
N GLN A 484 -7.22 10.25 14.43
CA GLN A 484 -6.37 9.52 13.48
C GLN A 484 -5.27 8.69 14.16
N ARG A 485 -4.85 9.08 15.38
CA ARG A 485 -3.88 8.31 16.18
C ARG A 485 -4.41 6.97 16.69
N PHE A 486 -5.71 6.74 16.67
CA PHE A 486 -6.34 5.47 17.04
C PHE A 486 -6.46 4.49 15.87
N ASP A 487 -6.14 4.93 14.65
CA ASP A 487 -6.08 4.06 13.47
C ASP A 487 -4.70 3.39 13.37
N PRO A 488 -4.56 2.10 13.75
CA PRO A 488 -3.27 1.43 13.76
C PRO A 488 -2.67 1.24 12.37
N GLY A 489 -3.52 1.09 11.33
CA GLY A 489 -3.10 1.00 9.93
C GLY A 489 -2.44 2.28 9.46
N TYR A 490 -3.13 3.41 9.63
CA TYR A 490 -2.62 4.73 9.27
C TYR A 490 -1.33 5.09 10.02
N ILE A 491 -1.28 4.84 11.34
CA ILE A 491 -0.07 5.10 12.14
C ILE A 491 1.11 4.25 11.68
N SER A 492 0.88 2.98 11.36
CA SER A 492 1.95 2.11 10.85
C SER A 492 2.50 2.61 9.51
N TYR A 493 1.63 3.15 8.65
CA TYR A 493 2.02 3.79 7.39
C TYR A 493 2.84 5.06 7.62
N ILE A 494 2.40 5.96 8.50
CA ILE A 494 3.17 7.18 8.83
C ILE A 494 4.53 6.81 9.45
N ALA A 495 4.56 5.84 10.35
CA ALA A 495 5.81 5.34 10.93
C ALA A 495 6.76 4.78 9.86
N TYR A 496 6.23 4.04 8.90
CA TYR A 496 6.99 3.52 7.77
C TYR A 496 7.57 4.65 6.91
N LEU A 497 6.81 5.72 6.62
CA LEU A 497 7.31 6.88 5.89
C LEU A 497 8.50 7.54 6.63
N HIS A 498 8.42 7.70 7.96
CA HIS A 498 9.51 8.25 8.76
C HIS A 498 10.77 7.39 8.68
N VAL A 499 10.65 6.07 8.84
CA VAL A 499 11.78 5.13 8.74
C VAL A 499 12.39 5.16 7.34
N GLN A 500 11.57 5.15 6.29
CA GLN A 500 12.06 5.23 4.91
C GLN A 500 12.74 6.58 4.63
N ALA A 501 12.21 7.68 5.14
CA ALA A 501 12.82 9.00 5.00
C ALA A 501 14.18 9.09 5.72
N ALA A 502 14.32 8.44 6.87
CA ALA A 502 15.58 8.41 7.61
C ALA A 502 16.66 7.56 6.91
N PHE A 503 16.33 6.33 6.51
CA PHE A 503 17.32 5.37 5.99
C PHE A 503 17.50 5.41 4.47
N ARG A 504 16.55 5.97 3.74
CA ARG A 504 16.53 5.96 2.26
C ARG A 504 16.54 7.34 1.63
N ASN A 505 16.86 8.38 2.40
CA ASN A 505 16.90 9.74 1.90
C ASN A 505 17.93 9.88 0.77
N PRO A 506 17.52 10.27 -0.46
CA PRO A 506 18.41 10.37 -1.59
C PRO A 506 19.46 11.47 -1.41
N ILE A 507 19.11 12.58 -0.74
CA ILE A 507 20.02 13.70 -0.49
C ILE A 507 21.16 13.24 0.42
N LEU A 508 20.85 12.60 1.54
CA LEU A 508 21.85 12.10 2.49
C LEU A 508 22.79 11.09 1.83
N ARG A 509 22.23 10.15 1.06
CA ARG A 509 23.03 9.11 0.38
C ARG A 509 23.98 9.70 -0.65
N VAL A 510 23.52 10.63 -1.49
CA VAL A 510 24.36 11.28 -2.50
C VAL A 510 25.44 12.14 -1.82
N PHE A 511 25.10 12.81 -0.72
CA PHE A 511 26.07 13.59 0.07
C PHE A 511 27.15 12.69 0.66
N CYS A 512 26.81 11.60 1.32
CA CYS A 512 27.77 10.64 1.87
C CYS A 512 28.66 10.06 0.77
N GLN A 513 28.11 9.68 -0.39
CA GLN A 513 28.88 9.19 -1.53
C GLN A 513 29.86 10.24 -2.05
N THR A 514 29.42 11.49 -2.13
CA THR A 514 30.24 12.60 -2.58
C THR A 514 31.45 12.83 -1.66
N ILE A 515 31.25 12.77 -0.33
CA ILE A 515 32.35 12.88 0.65
C ILE A 515 33.30 11.68 0.53
N PHE A 516 32.75 10.47 0.38
CA PHE A 516 33.55 9.27 0.22
C PHE A 516 34.41 9.29 -1.05
N ASP A 517 33.83 9.69 -2.18
CA ASP A 517 34.53 9.82 -3.46
C ASP A 517 35.66 10.88 -3.38
N ARG A 518 35.43 11.95 -2.63
CA ARG A 518 36.45 12.98 -2.36
C ARG A 518 37.59 12.44 -1.51
N LYS A 519 37.28 11.73 -0.43
CA LYS A 519 38.31 11.13 0.47
C LYS A 519 39.22 10.14 -0.28
N ASN A 520 38.65 9.39 -1.22
CA ASN A 520 39.37 8.40 -2.01
C ASN A 520 40.02 8.95 -3.30
N GLY A 521 40.01 10.28 -3.51
CA GLY A 521 40.62 10.92 -4.69
C GLY A 521 39.93 10.59 -6.03
N ILE A 522 38.73 9.92 -5.99
CA ILE A 522 38.01 9.48 -7.19
C ILE A 522 37.44 10.67 -7.97
N ARG A 523 37.15 11.77 -7.29
CA ARG A 523 36.62 13.01 -7.86
C ARG A 523 37.27 14.23 -7.20
N GLN A 524 38.03 14.98 -7.96
CA GLN A 524 38.45 16.33 -7.60
C GLN A 524 37.30 17.29 -7.92
N TRP A 525 36.76 17.96 -6.92
CA TRP A 525 35.71 18.96 -7.08
C TRP A 525 36.35 20.33 -7.10
N ASN A 526 36.50 20.88 -8.28
CA ASN A 526 36.82 22.31 -8.41
C ASN A 526 35.53 23.10 -8.25
N PHE A 527 35.26 23.57 -7.05
CA PHE A 527 34.17 24.51 -6.84
C PHE A 527 34.57 25.84 -7.46
N SER A 528 33.71 26.43 -8.29
CA SER A 528 33.92 27.78 -8.74
C SER A 528 33.99 28.73 -7.52
N PRO A 529 34.80 29.79 -7.55
CA PRO A 529 34.89 30.76 -6.45
C PRO A 529 33.51 31.31 -6.05
N GLN A 530 32.63 31.54 -7.02
CA GLN A 530 31.25 31.98 -6.79
C GLN A 530 30.41 30.95 -6.00
N ALA A 531 30.52 29.65 -6.32
CA ALA A 531 29.80 28.62 -5.59
C ALA A 531 30.29 28.51 -4.13
N ARG A 532 31.60 28.65 -3.91
CA ARG A 532 32.22 28.70 -2.58
C ARG A 532 31.72 29.88 -1.77
N THR A 533 31.71 31.09 -2.36
CA THR A 533 31.22 32.32 -1.70
C THR A 533 29.74 32.19 -1.34
N ARG A 534 28.92 31.69 -2.26
CA ARG A 534 27.48 31.47 -1.99
C ARG A 534 27.25 30.45 -0.85
N TRP A 535 28.06 29.40 -0.78
CA TRP A 535 27.98 28.43 0.31
C TRP A 535 28.36 29.06 1.66
N PHE A 536 29.46 29.79 1.73
CA PHE A 536 29.86 30.50 2.96
C PHE A 536 28.82 31.53 3.37
N LEU A 537 28.27 32.28 2.43
CA LEU A 537 27.18 33.21 2.70
C LEU A 537 25.95 32.51 3.27
N ALA A 538 25.51 31.39 2.67
CA ALA A 538 24.39 30.60 3.18
C ALA A 538 24.67 30.05 4.60
N LEU A 539 25.89 29.58 4.85
CA LEU A 539 26.31 29.09 6.17
C LEU A 539 26.30 30.20 7.22
N THR A 540 26.79 31.41 6.85
CA THR A 540 26.82 32.59 7.73
C THR A 540 25.39 33.03 8.10
N LEU A 541 24.50 33.09 7.10
CA LEU A 541 23.09 33.44 7.32
C LEU A 541 22.34 32.42 8.17
N THR A 542 22.64 31.13 8.01
CA THR A 542 22.04 30.07 8.82
C THR A 542 22.50 30.13 10.27
N ARG A 543 23.78 30.49 10.51
CA ARG A 543 24.33 30.64 11.87
C ARG A 543 23.92 31.96 12.54
N ASN A 544 23.58 32.97 11.76
CA ASN A 544 23.23 34.31 12.25
C ASN A 544 21.92 34.77 11.58
N PRO A 545 20.76 34.24 12.00
CA PRO A 545 19.48 34.53 11.38
C PRO A 545 19.07 36.01 11.48
N GLU A 546 19.60 36.75 12.44
CA GLU A 546 19.37 38.19 12.60
C GLU A 546 19.85 39.01 11.41
N ILE A 547 20.92 38.60 10.74
CA ILE A 547 21.47 39.28 9.55
C ILE A 547 20.49 39.21 8.36
N LEU A 548 19.55 38.28 8.35
CA LEU A 548 18.52 38.18 7.31
C LEU A 548 17.61 39.41 7.27
N SER A 549 17.37 40.07 8.40
CA SER A 549 16.55 41.27 8.49
C SER A 549 17.15 42.45 7.71
N TYR A 550 18.46 42.61 7.78
CA TYR A 550 19.19 43.69 7.05
C TYR A 550 19.24 43.48 5.53
N ARG A 551 18.94 42.31 5.06
CA ARG A 551 18.97 41.95 3.63
C ARG A 551 17.63 42.16 2.95
N LYS A 552 16.52 42.10 3.67
CA LYS A 552 15.17 42.26 3.13
C LYS A 552 14.83 43.70 2.71
N ASP A 553 15.53 44.67 3.24
CA ASP A 553 15.22 46.08 2.97
C ASP A 553 15.71 46.64 1.61
N LYS A 554 16.52 45.86 0.87
CA LYS A 554 16.99 46.24 -0.48
C LYS A 554 16.10 45.77 -1.63
N GLU A 555 15.12 44.92 -1.39
CA GLU A 555 14.27 44.34 -2.46
C GLU A 555 12.98 45.12 -2.76
N LYS A 556 12.72 46.24 -2.05
CA LYS A 556 11.52 47.07 -2.30
C LYS A 556 11.65 48.08 -3.43
N THR A 557 12.75 48.12 -4.17
CA THR A 557 13.00 49.14 -5.19
C THR A 557 13.33 48.65 -6.59
N ILE A 558 13.01 47.44 -6.97
CA ILE A 558 13.10 47.00 -8.37
C ILE A 558 11.85 46.18 -8.73
N ASP A 559 10.87 46.89 -9.27
CA ASP A 559 9.78 46.31 -10.05
C ASP A 559 10.38 45.70 -11.33
N ASN A 560 10.55 44.36 -11.33
CA ASN A 560 10.60 43.57 -12.54
C ASN A 560 10.21 42.12 -12.21
N PRO A 561 9.15 41.59 -12.82
CA PRO A 561 8.58 40.27 -12.49
C PRO A 561 9.22 39.14 -13.28
N VAL A 562 10.55 38.95 -13.20
CA VAL A 562 11.19 37.77 -13.81
C VAL A 562 12.34 37.28 -12.92
N ARG A 563 12.19 36.05 -12.39
CA ARG A 563 13.18 35.26 -11.68
C ARG A 563 13.36 35.43 -10.16
N THR A 564 12.34 35.06 -9.39
CA THR A 564 12.54 34.73 -7.96
C THR A 564 11.84 33.44 -7.53
N SER A 565 12.00 32.35 -8.29
CA SER A 565 11.47 31.03 -7.90
C SER A 565 12.53 29.99 -7.49
N SER A 566 13.73 30.41 -7.06
CA SER A 566 14.80 29.45 -6.82
C SER A 566 15.61 29.60 -5.54
N LEU A 567 15.11 30.28 -4.51
CA LEU A 567 15.80 30.32 -3.20
C LEU A 567 14.82 30.52 -2.02
N GLU A 568 13.69 29.84 -1.98
CA GLU A 568 13.08 29.52 -0.70
C GLU A 568 13.78 28.28 -0.12
N ILE A 569 14.91 28.52 0.54
CA ILE A 569 15.41 27.61 1.56
C ILE A 569 14.38 27.68 2.68
N ILE A 570 13.48 26.69 2.75
CA ILE A 570 12.55 26.52 3.86
C ILE A 570 13.40 26.24 5.10
N LEU A 571 13.70 27.28 5.85
CA LEU A 571 14.14 27.15 7.25
C LEU A 571 12.96 26.58 8.04
N PRO A 572 13.14 25.53 8.85
CA PRO A 572 12.09 25.08 9.74
C PRO A 572 11.73 26.24 10.68
N SER A 573 10.45 26.61 10.71
CA SER A 573 9.93 27.57 11.68
C SER A 573 10.32 27.12 13.09
N SER A 574 11.14 27.90 13.77
CA SER A 574 11.40 27.70 15.18
C SER A 574 10.09 27.96 15.92
N ASP A 575 9.48 26.90 16.43
CA ASP A 575 8.45 27.03 17.45
C ASP A 575 9.04 27.85 18.62
N LYS A 576 8.52 29.04 18.79
CA LYS A 576 8.72 29.81 20.01
C LYS A 576 8.09 29.03 21.15
N THR A 577 8.86 28.20 21.81
CA THR A 577 8.52 27.71 23.13
C THR A 577 8.61 28.88 24.10
N ASN A 578 7.45 29.40 24.49
CA ASN A 578 7.33 30.24 25.68
C ASN A 578 7.74 29.39 26.89
N LEU A 579 8.94 29.60 27.36
CA LEU A 579 9.33 29.29 28.72
C LEU A 579 8.62 30.29 29.63
N VAL A 580 7.56 29.86 30.31
CA VAL A 580 7.10 30.49 31.54
C VAL A 580 7.59 29.61 32.70
N VAL A 581 8.31 30.24 33.59
CA VAL A 581 8.87 29.80 34.86
C VAL A 581 7.91 28.92 35.67
#